data_a3b767498700e74ad2c7d4d36f4d2252
#
_entry.id   a3b767498700e74ad2c7d4d36f4d2252
#
_cell.length_a   1.000
_cell.length_b   1.000
_cell.length_c   1.000
_cell.angle_alpha   90.00
_cell.angle_beta   90.00
_cell.angle_gamma   90.00
#
_symmetry.space_group_name_H-M   'P 1'
#
loop_
_entity.id
_entity.type
_entity.pdbx_description
1 polymer ?
#
loop_
_entity_poly.entity_id
_entity_poly.type
_entity_poly.pdbx_seq_one_letter_code
_entity_poly.pdbx_strand_id
1 'polypeptide(L)'
;PDFWKMNGLAADEMVVFSDAVHPEHQSRPAHGWFPKGQKMALKATSGRKRLNIQGALDLETFQFTFVEGEKINAQTTRQMLEKLERNNQTMTTIHVFVDNARYHHAKILQPWLDSPERRVKLHFLPAYAPHLNPIERLWGVMHDWVTHNHHYATFNRFTEAIFDFFRKTLPEKWPE
;
A
#
# COMPACT_ATOMS: atom_id res chain seq x y z
N PRO A 1 -7.00 -11.11 14.20
CA PRO A 1 -6.42 -12.33 14.57
C PRO A 1 -7.01 -13.52 13.85
N ASP A 2 -7.75 -14.46 14.38
CA ASP A 2 -8.00 -15.75 13.72
C ASP A 2 -9.20 -15.80 12.76
N PHE A 3 -9.72 -14.69 12.30
CA PHE A 3 -10.93 -14.64 11.46
C PHE A 3 -10.79 -15.49 10.18
N TRP A 4 -9.66 -15.38 9.49
CA TRP A 4 -9.42 -16.10 8.24
C TRP A 4 -9.21 -17.61 8.49
N LYS A 5 -8.52 -17.96 9.56
CA LYS A 5 -8.31 -19.36 9.98
C LYS A 5 -9.63 -20.01 10.40
N MET A 6 -10.49 -19.29 11.13
CA MET A 6 -11.84 -19.74 11.46
C MET A 6 -12.72 -19.97 10.23
N ASN A 7 -12.43 -19.30 9.11
CA ASN A 7 -13.17 -19.44 7.85
C ASN A 7 -12.49 -20.35 6.82
N GLY A 8 -11.61 -21.24 7.25
CA GLY A 8 -11.06 -22.31 6.41
C GLY A 8 -9.72 -22.01 5.73
N LEU A 9 -9.01 -20.93 6.15
CA LEU A 9 -7.65 -20.67 5.71
C LEU A 9 -6.68 -21.61 6.43
N ALA A 10 -5.79 -22.29 5.70
CA ALA A 10 -4.77 -23.13 6.29
C ALA A 10 -3.69 -22.28 7.00
N ALA A 11 -2.95 -22.90 7.94
CA ALA A 11 -1.94 -22.18 8.73
C ALA A 11 -0.76 -21.67 7.89
N ASP A 12 -0.53 -22.25 6.74
CA ASP A 12 0.50 -21.91 5.76
C ASP A 12 -0.04 -21.10 4.57
N GLU A 13 -1.25 -20.59 4.68
CA GLU A 13 -1.85 -19.65 3.75
C GLU A 13 -1.95 -18.26 4.39
N MET A 14 -1.84 -17.23 3.57
CA MET A 14 -1.99 -15.84 4.03
C MET A 14 -2.92 -15.03 3.13
N VAL A 15 -3.50 -13.98 3.69
CA VAL A 15 -4.35 -13.03 2.98
C VAL A 15 -3.75 -11.64 3.05
N VAL A 16 -3.59 -11.03 1.89
CA VAL A 16 -3.15 -9.64 1.78
C VAL A 16 -4.11 -8.83 0.91
N PHE A 17 -4.17 -7.53 1.20
CA PHE A 17 -4.93 -6.57 0.41
C PHE A 17 -3.98 -5.65 -0.33
N SER A 18 -4.16 -5.53 -1.64
CA SER A 18 -3.26 -4.77 -2.50
C SER A 18 -3.99 -3.62 -3.18
N ASP A 19 -3.28 -2.50 -3.27
CA ASP A 19 -3.75 -1.31 -3.98
C ASP A 19 -2.56 -0.40 -4.32
N ALA A 20 -2.83 0.67 -5.08
CA ALA A 20 -1.86 1.67 -5.47
C ALA A 20 -2.20 3.04 -4.89
N VAL A 21 -1.18 3.75 -4.43
CA VAL A 21 -1.30 5.13 -3.95
C VAL A 21 -0.35 6.06 -4.70
N HIS A 22 -0.78 7.30 -4.91
CA HIS A 22 -0.07 8.30 -5.70
C HIS A 22 0.12 9.62 -4.92
N PRO A 23 0.86 9.62 -3.80
CA PRO A 23 1.07 10.83 -3.04
C PRO A 23 1.84 11.86 -3.86
N GLU A 24 1.35 13.10 -3.84
CA GLU A 24 1.96 14.23 -4.54
C GLU A 24 2.87 15.02 -3.60
N HIS A 25 4.03 15.45 -4.12
CA HIS A 25 4.94 16.37 -3.44
C HIS A 25 4.34 17.78 -3.42
N GLN A 26 3.26 17.92 -2.66
CA GLN A 26 2.57 19.18 -2.45
C GLN A 26 2.18 19.28 -0.99
N SER A 27 2.45 20.44 -0.38
CA SER A 27 1.97 20.69 0.99
C SER A 27 0.44 20.75 0.97
N ARG A 28 -0.20 19.84 1.70
CA ARG A 28 -1.66 19.76 1.82
C ARG A 28 -2.07 20.18 3.22
N PRO A 29 -2.69 21.38 3.38
CA PRO A 29 -3.28 21.75 4.65
C PRO A 29 -4.42 20.78 5.00
N ALA A 30 -4.42 20.30 6.22
CA ALA A 30 -5.49 19.49 6.77
C ALA A 30 -5.92 20.08 8.12
N HIS A 31 -7.11 19.67 8.57
CA HIS A 31 -7.59 20.08 9.89
C HIS A 31 -6.66 19.56 10.99
N GLY A 32 -6.39 20.38 12.00
CA GLY A 32 -5.58 20.01 13.17
C GLY A 32 -6.00 20.86 14.38
N TRP A 33 -5.61 20.41 15.56
CA TRP A 33 -5.82 21.14 16.79
C TRP A 33 -4.68 22.15 16.97
N PHE A 34 -5.03 23.44 17.01
CA PHE A 34 -4.08 24.54 17.23
C PHE A 34 -4.56 25.41 18.39
N PRO A 35 -3.65 26.05 19.13
CA PRO A 35 -4.01 27.03 20.14
C PRO A 35 -4.86 28.16 19.54
N LYS A 36 -5.94 28.52 20.24
CA LYS A 36 -6.86 29.57 19.80
C LYS A 36 -6.08 30.88 19.54
N GLY A 37 -6.29 31.47 18.36
CA GLY A 37 -5.65 32.74 17.96
C GLY A 37 -4.30 32.59 17.25
N GLN A 38 -3.71 31.41 17.15
CA GLN A 38 -2.50 31.20 16.35
C GLN A 38 -2.84 31.01 14.88
N LYS A 39 -2.19 31.82 14.02
CA LYS A 39 -2.23 31.60 12.56
C LYS A 39 -1.09 30.66 12.19
N MET A 40 -1.43 29.47 11.73
CA MET A 40 -0.44 28.54 11.17
C MET A 40 -0.28 28.82 9.67
N ALA A 41 0.94 29.12 9.25
CA ALA A 41 1.30 29.23 7.84
C ALA A 41 2.09 28.01 7.42
N LEU A 42 1.55 27.22 6.51
CA LEU A 42 2.26 26.12 5.90
C LEU A 42 3.01 26.63 4.66
N LYS A 43 4.33 26.37 4.60
CA LYS A 43 5.09 26.64 3.37
C LYS A 43 4.55 25.77 2.24
N ALA A 44 4.14 26.39 1.15
CA ALA A 44 3.65 25.66 -0.01
C ALA A 44 4.82 25.20 -0.90
N THR A 45 4.77 23.96 -1.35
CA THR A 45 5.55 23.49 -2.48
C THR A 45 4.68 23.47 -3.72
N SER A 46 5.14 24.06 -4.81
CA SER A 46 4.44 24.08 -6.10
C SER A 46 4.75 22.84 -6.98
N GLY A 47 5.40 21.83 -6.41
CA GLY A 47 5.82 20.64 -7.13
C GLY A 47 4.65 19.73 -7.53
N ARG A 48 4.56 19.40 -8.84
CA ARG A 48 3.59 18.42 -9.37
C ARG A 48 4.15 16.99 -9.43
N LYS A 49 5.33 16.75 -8.84
CA LYS A 49 5.90 15.41 -8.80
C LYS A 49 5.09 14.53 -7.86
N ARG A 50 4.77 13.35 -8.31
CA ARG A 50 4.10 12.33 -7.50
C ARG A 50 4.95 11.09 -7.38
N LEU A 51 4.86 10.41 -6.27
CA LEU A 51 5.39 9.09 -6.04
C LEU A 51 4.29 8.07 -6.37
N ASN A 52 4.61 7.03 -7.12
CA ASN A 52 3.64 5.96 -7.38
C ASN A 52 4.11 4.72 -6.64
N ILE A 53 3.28 4.22 -5.75
CA ILE A 53 3.54 3.05 -4.92
C ILE A 53 2.42 2.04 -5.17
N GLN A 54 2.78 0.78 -5.36
CA GLN A 54 1.85 -0.34 -5.26
C GLN A 54 2.28 -1.21 -4.10
N GLY A 55 1.34 -1.57 -3.23
CA GLY A 55 1.65 -2.32 -2.04
C GLY A 55 0.63 -3.39 -1.72
N ALA A 56 1.00 -4.28 -0.83
CA ALA A 56 0.17 -5.33 -0.26
C ALA A 56 0.34 -5.35 1.26
N LEU A 57 -0.78 -5.29 1.98
CA LEU A 57 -0.87 -5.27 3.43
C LEU A 57 -1.42 -6.59 3.94
N ASP A 58 -0.70 -7.25 4.81
CA ASP A 58 -1.19 -8.34 5.65
C ASP A 58 -1.87 -7.76 6.89
N LEU A 59 -3.13 -8.12 7.12
CA LEU A 59 -3.89 -7.60 8.26
C LEU A 59 -3.65 -8.38 9.55
N GLU A 60 -3.02 -9.55 9.51
CA GLU A 60 -2.67 -10.31 10.72
C GLU A 60 -1.37 -9.79 11.33
N THR A 61 -0.35 -9.58 10.49
CA THR A 61 0.99 -9.19 10.92
C THR A 61 1.29 -7.71 10.73
N PHE A 62 0.43 -6.99 10.01
CA PHE A 62 0.64 -5.62 9.54
C PHE A 62 1.92 -5.43 8.71
N GLN A 63 2.47 -6.52 8.21
CA GLN A 63 3.57 -6.44 7.25
C GLN A 63 3.10 -5.82 5.94
N PHE A 64 3.88 -4.88 5.46
CA PHE A 64 3.60 -4.15 4.23
C PHE A 64 4.69 -4.38 3.20
N THR A 65 4.36 -5.05 2.11
CA THR A 65 5.25 -5.23 0.96
C THR A 65 4.86 -4.22 -0.12
N PHE A 66 5.83 -3.45 -0.62
CA PHE A 66 5.56 -2.45 -1.64
C PHE A 66 6.68 -2.34 -2.68
N VAL A 67 6.33 -1.82 -3.83
CA VAL A 67 7.23 -1.39 -4.90
C VAL A 67 6.89 0.03 -5.32
N GLU A 68 7.89 0.75 -5.83
CA GLU A 68 7.71 2.04 -6.47
C GLU A 68 7.98 1.93 -7.97
N GLY A 69 7.41 2.83 -8.75
CA GLY A 69 7.64 2.88 -10.19
C GLY A 69 7.27 4.22 -10.79
N GLU A 70 7.73 4.49 -12.00
CA GLU A 70 7.31 5.68 -12.75
C GLU A 70 5.80 5.64 -13.05
N LYS A 71 5.26 4.45 -13.23
CA LYS A 71 3.84 4.18 -13.48
C LYS A 71 3.44 2.87 -12.80
N ILE A 72 2.21 2.82 -12.30
CA ILE A 72 1.61 1.55 -11.88
C ILE A 72 0.98 0.89 -13.11
N ASN A 73 1.42 -0.31 -13.39
CA ASN A 73 1.01 -1.11 -14.54
C ASN A 73 1.19 -2.61 -14.25
N ALA A 74 0.93 -3.48 -15.22
CA ALA A 74 1.06 -4.92 -15.06
C ALA A 74 2.49 -5.38 -14.68
N GLN A 75 3.52 -4.66 -15.12
CA GLN A 75 4.90 -4.99 -14.78
C GLN A 75 5.23 -4.65 -13.32
N THR A 76 4.82 -3.47 -12.83
CA THR A 76 4.96 -3.10 -11.41
C THR A 76 4.13 -4.03 -10.52
N THR A 77 2.93 -4.41 -10.97
CA THR A 77 2.12 -5.42 -10.28
C THR A 77 2.86 -6.75 -10.17
N ARG A 78 3.41 -7.24 -11.26
CA ARG A 78 4.22 -8.47 -11.23
C ARG A 78 5.41 -8.35 -10.27
N GLN A 79 6.16 -7.26 -10.32
CA GLN A 79 7.30 -7.03 -9.41
C GLN A 79 6.86 -7.02 -7.93
N MET A 80 5.71 -6.43 -7.62
CA MET A 80 5.15 -6.44 -6.27
C MET A 80 4.78 -7.86 -5.83
N LEU A 81 4.10 -8.63 -6.69
CA LEU A 81 3.73 -10.01 -6.40
C LEU A 81 4.96 -10.92 -6.24
N GLU A 82 5.98 -10.78 -7.08
CA GLU A 82 7.26 -11.49 -6.95
C GLU A 82 7.98 -11.14 -5.64
N LYS A 83 7.93 -9.88 -5.23
CA LYS A 83 8.49 -9.44 -3.95
C LYS A 83 7.71 -10.02 -2.78
N LEU A 84 6.39 -10.06 -2.88
CA LEU A 84 5.52 -10.65 -1.87
C LEU A 84 5.82 -12.14 -1.67
N GLU A 85 5.95 -12.93 -2.75
CA GLU A 85 6.35 -14.33 -2.67
C GLU A 85 7.73 -14.53 -2.03
N ARG A 86 8.71 -13.68 -2.39
CA ARG A 86 10.06 -13.75 -1.80
C ARG A 86 10.09 -13.45 -0.31
N ASN A 87 9.26 -12.52 0.14
CA ASN A 87 9.19 -12.15 1.55
C ASN A 87 8.48 -13.22 2.41
N ASN A 88 7.63 -14.05 1.78
CA ASN A 88 6.76 -15.01 2.48
C ASN A 88 7.02 -16.45 1.98
N GLN A 89 8.27 -16.92 2.14
CA GLN A 89 8.72 -18.22 1.60
C GLN A 89 8.06 -19.43 2.26
N THR A 90 7.58 -19.27 3.48
CA THR A 90 6.92 -20.34 4.25
C THR A 90 5.44 -20.53 3.90
N MET A 91 4.85 -19.59 3.18
CA MET A 91 3.45 -19.67 2.77
C MET A 91 3.30 -20.51 1.52
N THR A 92 2.39 -21.48 1.53
CA THR A 92 2.06 -22.31 0.37
C THR A 92 1.11 -21.60 -0.59
N THR A 93 0.24 -20.74 -0.07
CA THR A 93 -0.66 -19.91 -0.87
C THR A 93 -0.73 -18.48 -0.31
N ILE A 94 -0.68 -17.51 -1.21
CA ILE A 94 -0.83 -16.09 -0.89
C ILE A 94 -2.07 -15.57 -1.62
N HIS A 95 -3.14 -15.36 -0.89
CA HIS A 95 -4.37 -14.79 -1.41
C HIS A 95 -4.26 -13.26 -1.46
N VAL A 96 -4.23 -12.69 -2.66
CA VAL A 96 -4.09 -11.24 -2.86
C VAL A 96 -5.40 -10.67 -3.35
N PHE A 97 -6.05 -9.88 -2.50
CA PHE A 97 -7.26 -9.16 -2.85
C PHE A 97 -6.90 -7.83 -3.52
N VAL A 98 -7.41 -7.62 -4.71
CA VAL A 98 -7.14 -6.46 -5.57
C VAL A 98 -8.44 -5.83 -6.06
N ASP A 99 -8.38 -4.57 -6.45
CA ASP A 99 -9.46 -3.92 -7.18
C ASP A 99 -9.54 -4.40 -8.65
N ASN A 100 -10.53 -3.91 -9.38
CA ASN A 100 -10.73 -4.23 -10.80
C ASN A 100 -9.92 -3.34 -11.75
N ALA A 101 -8.78 -2.80 -11.35
CA ALA A 101 -7.94 -2.01 -12.23
C ALA A 101 -7.45 -2.84 -13.44
N ARG A 102 -7.43 -2.20 -14.61
CA ARG A 102 -7.13 -2.88 -15.90
C ARG A 102 -5.79 -3.60 -15.91
N TYR A 103 -4.81 -3.12 -15.16
CA TYR A 103 -3.48 -3.72 -15.11
C TYR A 103 -3.45 -5.07 -14.38
N HIS A 104 -4.40 -5.35 -13.49
CA HIS A 104 -4.57 -6.67 -12.86
C HIS A 104 -5.10 -7.72 -13.85
N HIS A 105 -5.84 -7.29 -14.85
CA HIS A 105 -6.40 -8.14 -15.92
C HIS A 105 -5.50 -8.22 -17.15
N ALA A 106 -4.31 -7.64 -17.12
CA ALA A 106 -3.45 -7.55 -18.28
C ALA A 106 -2.97 -8.93 -18.74
N LYS A 107 -3.10 -9.23 -20.04
CA LYS A 107 -2.70 -10.51 -20.64
C LYS A 107 -1.24 -10.89 -20.38
N ILE A 108 -0.36 -9.91 -20.20
CA ILE A 108 1.07 -10.15 -19.91
C ILE A 108 1.28 -10.73 -18.50
N LEU A 109 0.34 -10.54 -17.58
CA LEU A 109 0.42 -11.05 -16.22
C LEU A 109 -0.03 -12.53 -16.13
N GLN A 110 -0.95 -12.95 -16.97
CA GLN A 110 -1.56 -14.28 -16.93
C GLN A 110 -0.54 -15.43 -17.03
N PRO A 111 0.40 -15.46 -18.00
CA PRO A 111 1.36 -16.58 -18.08
C PRO A 111 2.24 -16.71 -16.84
N TRP A 112 2.46 -15.61 -16.13
CA TRP A 112 3.20 -15.62 -14.87
C TRP A 112 2.32 -16.17 -13.73
N LEU A 113 1.07 -15.74 -13.64
CA LEU A 113 0.12 -16.22 -12.64
C LEU A 113 -0.23 -17.71 -12.82
N ASP A 114 -0.32 -18.17 -14.07
CA ASP A 114 -0.68 -19.56 -14.40
C ASP A 114 0.49 -20.53 -14.23
N SER A 115 1.69 -20.05 -13.97
CA SER A 115 2.85 -20.91 -13.71
C SER A 115 2.64 -21.74 -12.44
N PRO A 116 2.85 -23.07 -12.48
CA PRO A 116 2.62 -23.98 -11.35
C PRO A 116 3.52 -23.68 -10.13
N GLU A 117 4.57 -22.90 -10.32
CA GLU A 117 5.48 -22.49 -9.24
C GLU A 117 4.94 -21.29 -8.45
N ARG A 118 3.87 -20.64 -8.93
CA ARG A 118 3.30 -19.46 -8.27
C ARG A 118 2.42 -19.85 -7.10
N ARG A 119 2.67 -19.15 -6.01
CA ARG A 119 1.90 -19.28 -4.76
C ARG A 119 0.84 -18.18 -4.59
N VAL A 120 0.89 -17.17 -5.46
CA VAL A 120 -0.07 -16.05 -5.48
C VAL A 120 -1.36 -16.46 -6.17
N LYS A 121 -2.49 -16.14 -5.54
CA LYS A 121 -3.84 -16.21 -6.13
C LYS A 121 -4.50 -14.86 -6.04
N LEU A 122 -4.87 -14.28 -7.19
CA LEU A 122 -5.59 -12.99 -7.23
C LEU A 122 -7.08 -13.19 -6.99
N HIS A 123 -7.64 -12.37 -6.12
CA HIS A 123 -9.07 -12.26 -5.84
C HIS A 123 -9.53 -10.84 -6.11
N PHE A 124 -10.54 -10.69 -6.95
CA PHE A 124 -11.05 -9.38 -7.32
C PHE A 124 -12.16 -8.93 -6.39
N LEU A 125 -11.99 -7.75 -5.80
CA LEU A 125 -13.04 -7.12 -5.02
C LEU A 125 -14.21 -6.70 -5.93
N PRO A 126 -15.44 -6.66 -5.41
CA PRO A 126 -16.56 -6.16 -6.18
C PRO A 126 -16.30 -4.75 -6.73
N ALA A 127 -16.77 -4.49 -7.94
CA ALA A 127 -16.65 -3.16 -8.54
C ALA A 127 -17.35 -2.10 -7.66
N TYR A 128 -16.76 -0.91 -7.60
CA TYR A 128 -17.29 0.22 -6.79
C TYR A 128 -17.40 -0.03 -5.28
N ALA A 129 -16.59 -0.94 -4.73
CA ALA A 129 -16.59 -1.25 -3.30
C ALA A 129 -15.20 -0.98 -2.63
N PRO A 130 -14.65 0.25 -2.71
CA PRO A 130 -13.33 0.56 -2.13
C PRO A 130 -13.32 0.35 -0.61
N HIS A 131 -14.45 0.52 0.06
CA HIS A 131 -14.59 0.29 1.50
C HIS A 131 -14.30 -1.16 1.93
N LEU A 132 -14.31 -2.11 1.00
CA LEU A 132 -13.92 -3.50 1.23
C LEU A 132 -12.41 -3.72 1.15
N ASN A 133 -11.63 -2.71 0.74
CA ASN A 133 -10.18 -2.80 0.70
C ASN A 133 -9.56 -2.09 1.92
N PRO A 134 -9.15 -2.84 2.96
CA PRO A 134 -8.61 -2.25 4.20
C PRO A 134 -7.35 -1.43 4.01
N ILE A 135 -6.59 -1.64 2.94
CA ILE A 135 -5.37 -0.89 2.63
C ILE A 135 -5.63 0.60 2.42
N GLU A 136 -6.86 0.98 2.06
CA GLU A 136 -7.29 2.38 1.96
C GLU A 136 -7.14 3.13 3.30
N ARG A 137 -7.34 2.43 4.42
CA ARG A 137 -7.09 3.01 5.76
C ARG A 137 -5.62 3.27 6.00
N LEU A 138 -4.74 2.40 5.51
CA LEU A 138 -3.29 2.61 5.58
C LEU A 138 -2.88 3.87 4.80
N TRP A 139 -3.48 4.09 3.62
CA TRP A 139 -3.25 5.32 2.87
C TRP A 139 -3.68 6.56 3.64
N GLY A 140 -4.83 6.52 4.29
CA GLY A 140 -5.31 7.60 5.17
C GLY A 140 -4.30 7.90 6.28
N VAL A 141 -3.87 6.89 7.02
CA VAL A 141 -2.88 7.04 8.10
C VAL A 141 -1.55 7.57 7.57
N MET A 142 -1.06 7.05 6.45
CA MET A 142 0.16 7.57 5.80
C MET A 142 0.02 9.06 5.46
N HIS A 143 -1.14 9.46 4.93
CA HIS A 143 -1.40 10.86 4.63
C HIS A 143 -1.41 11.74 5.89
N ASP A 144 -2.06 11.30 6.95
CA ASP A 144 -2.14 12.05 8.19
C ASP A 144 -0.77 12.19 8.87
N TRP A 145 0.07 11.18 8.80
CA TRP A 145 1.38 11.17 9.46
C TRP A 145 2.50 11.81 8.63
N VAL A 146 2.42 11.73 7.30
CA VAL A 146 3.55 12.09 6.44
C VAL A 146 3.26 13.27 5.54
N THR A 147 2.05 13.37 4.96
CA THR A 147 1.81 14.37 3.91
C THR A 147 0.99 15.56 4.38
N HIS A 148 0.02 15.36 5.27
CA HIS A 148 -0.83 16.43 5.78
C HIS A 148 -0.06 17.34 6.74
N ASN A 149 -0.15 18.66 6.54
CA ASN A 149 0.51 19.68 7.36
C ASN A 149 2.05 19.60 7.37
N HIS A 150 2.65 18.81 6.49
CA HIS A 150 4.09 18.69 6.34
C HIS A 150 4.60 19.42 5.10
N HIS A 151 5.81 19.96 5.21
CA HIS A 151 6.53 20.61 4.11
C HIS A 151 7.87 19.92 3.89
N TYR A 152 8.10 19.42 2.69
CA TYR A 152 9.36 18.83 2.28
C TYR A 152 10.04 19.71 1.23
N ALA A 153 11.25 20.14 1.51
CA ALA A 153 12.00 21.03 0.62
C ALA A 153 12.34 20.40 -0.74
N THR A 154 12.46 19.06 -0.78
CA THR A 154 12.80 18.32 -2.00
C THR A 154 11.92 17.08 -2.15
N PHE A 155 11.77 16.63 -3.40
CA PHE A 155 11.04 15.39 -3.68
C PHE A 155 11.71 14.17 -3.01
N ASN A 156 13.03 14.12 -2.94
CA ASN A 156 13.74 13.03 -2.28
C ASN A 156 13.40 12.95 -0.79
N ARG A 157 13.40 14.06 -0.07
CA ARG A 157 12.99 14.07 1.35
C ARG A 157 11.54 13.64 1.55
N PHE A 158 10.66 14.03 0.64
CA PHE A 158 9.27 13.58 0.63
C PHE A 158 9.17 12.06 0.45
N THR A 159 9.90 11.51 -0.52
CA THR A 159 9.94 10.06 -0.79
C THR A 159 10.54 9.28 0.39
N GLU A 160 11.63 9.75 0.95
CA GLU A 160 12.26 9.16 2.14
C GLU A 160 11.32 9.11 3.34
N ALA A 161 10.58 10.19 3.60
CA ALA A 161 9.62 10.23 4.70
C ALA A 161 8.49 9.21 4.54
N ILE A 162 7.99 9.00 3.31
CA ILE A 162 6.98 7.97 3.01
C ILE A 162 7.58 6.56 3.20
N PHE A 163 8.80 6.32 2.73
CA PHE A 163 9.44 5.02 2.89
C PHE A 163 9.79 4.70 4.34
N ASP A 164 10.21 5.70 5.10
CA ASP A 164 10.45 5.56 6.54
C ASP A 164 9.16 5.26 7.30
N PHE A 165 8.04 5.87 6.91
CA PHE A 165 6.74 5.51 7.46
C PHE A 165 6.46 4.01 7.26
N PHE A 166 6.59 3.48 6.06
CA PHE A 166 6.30 2.06 5.80
C PHE A 166 7.32 1.10 6.41
N ARG A 167 8.59 1.47 6.49
CA ARG A 167 9.67 0.59 6.95
C ARG A 167 9.90 0.63 8.46
N LYS A 168 9.59 1.74 9.11
CA LYS A 168 9.88 2.00 10.53
C LYS A 168 8.61 2.25 11.33
N THR A 169 7.87 3.31 10.97
CA THR A 169 6.73 3.77 11.78
C THR A 169 5.59 2.76 11.80
N LEU A 170 5.23 2.21 10.65
CA LEU A 170 4.14 1.23 10.54
C LEU A 170 4.41 -0.03 11.36
N PRO A 171 5.58 -0.71 11.25
CA PRO A 171 5.88 -1.89 12.06
C PRO A 171 5.99 -1.62 13.57
N GLU A 172 6.43 -0.41 13.97
CA GLU A 172 6.59 -0.06 15.38
C GLU A 172 5.26 0.28 16.07
N LYS A 173 4.33 0.87 15.34
CA LYS A 173 3.10 1.44 15.93
C LYS A 173 1.87 0.57 15.78
N TRP A 174 1.88 -0.41 14.90
CA TRP A 174 0.68 -1.18 14.56
C TRP A 174 0.51 -2.54 15.25
N PRO A 175 1.46 -3.07 16.02
CA PRO A 175 1.21 -4.25 16.85
C PRO A 175 0.36 -3.97 18.10
N GLU A 176 0.08 -2.69 18.41
CA GLU A 176 -0.79 -2.25 19.52
C GLU A 176 -2.21 -1.91 19.02
#